data_8831ffb1a6787319d7eada562742330b
#
_entry.id   8831ffb1a6787319d7eada562742330b
#
_cell.length_a   1.000
_cell.length_b   1.000
_cell.length_c   1.000
_cell.angle_alpha   90.00
_cell.angle_beta   90.00
_cell.angle_gamma   90.00
#
_symmetry.space_group_name_H-M   'P 1'
#
loop_
_entity.id
_entity.type
_entity.pdbx_description
1 polymer ?
#
loop_
_entity_poly.entity_id
_entity_poly.type
_entity_poly.pdbx_seq_one_letter_code
_entity_poly.pdbx_strand_id
1 'polypeptide(L)'
;GSSRLPSRECARAASGQTIAVIGAGLSGLSAARSLLANGHKVIVLEARDRIGGRIWTSRLWPDLPMDLGASWIHGVTDNPLTALADEAGAKRLSTSYDSAMALDASGEEIDLESQLERAAALVRKARKAADDREQDQSLADAINSSPQWKKATPAQRRLVRHHVNGSYEAEYGSDWRDASTWNIDSSKEFDGGDQLFPAGFDQITHHLARGLDVRLSQPVSRIDPTAHGVKITIRGGAILQVDRAVITIPLGVLQAGQLQFGETLARLGLH
;
A
#
# COMPACT_ATOMS: atom_id res chain seq x y z
N GLY A 1 -18.96 -36.27 9.19
CA GLY A 1 -19.46 -35.25 10.08
C GLY A 1 -19.05 -33.88 9.56
N SER A 2 -20.01 -33.18 8.92
CA SER A 2 -19.84 -31.82 8.40
C SER A 2 -19.87 -30.84 9.56
N SER A 3 -18.73 -30.31 9.98
CA SER A 3 -18.65 -29.19 10.92
C SER A 3 -18.94 -27.89 10.17
N ARG A 4 -20.18 -27.42 10.23
CA ARG A 4 -20.53 -26.05 9.85
C ARG A 4 -19.80 -25.10 10.80
N LEU A 5 -18.95 -24.24 10.29
CA LEU A 5 -18.47 -23.07 10.99
C LEU A 5 -19.69 -22.20 11.35
N PRO A 6 -19.76 -21.66 12.57
CA PRO A 6 -20.85 -20.78 12.95
C PRO A 6 -20.82 -19.55 12.03
N SER A 7 -22.00 -19.24 11.44
CA SER A 7 -22.26 -17.99 10.75
C SER A 7 -21.84 -16.84 11.66
N ARG A 8 -20.90 -16.02 11.19
CA ARG A 8 -20.58 -14.75 11.84
C ARG A 8 -21.85 -13.88 11.76
N GLU A 9 -22.66 -13.91 12.81
CA GLU A 9 -23.54 -12.79 13.11
C GLU A 9 -22.63 -11.57 13.25
N CYS A 10 -22.66 -10.67 12.28
CA CYS A 10 -22.17 -9.32 12.45
C CYS A 10 -22.95 -8.73 13.62
N ALA A 11 -22.36 -8.75 14.80
CA ALA A 11 -22.90 -8.05 15.94
C ALA A 11 -23.14 -6.60 15.48
N ARG A 12 -24.41 -6.20 15.41
CA ARG A 12 -24.84 -4.85 15.09
C ARG A 12 -24.15 -3.93 16.09
N ALA A 13 -23.10 -3.24 15.67
CA ALA A 13 -22.32 -2.37 16.54
C ALA A 13 -23.29 -1.36 17.17
N ALA A 14 -23.25 -1.21 18.50
CA ALA A 14 -24.07 -0.25 19.19
C ALA A 14 -23.85 1.13 18.54
N SER A 15 -24.91 1.74 18.00
CA SER A 15 -24.87 3.08 17.43
C SER A 15 -24.41 4.07 18.49
N GLY A 16 -23.56 5.04 18.11
CA GLY A 16 -23.15 6.12 19.00
C GLY A 16 -21.83 5.93 19.75
N GLN A 17 -21.03 4.86 19.46
CA GLN A 17 -19.70 4.71 20.05
C GLN A 17 -18.73 5.81 19.53
N THR A 18 -17.79 6.23 20.38
CA THR A 18 -16.67 7.06 19.99
C THR A 18 -15.51 6.17 19.55
N ILE A 19 -15.10 6.29 18.30
CA ILE A 19 -14.06 5.44 17.69
C ILE A 19 -12.90 6.32 17.21
N ALA A 20 -11.69 5.99 17.64
CA ALA A 20 -10.49 6.61 17.09
C ALA A 20 -9.97 5.79 15.91
N VAL A 21 -9.61 6.46 14.82
CA VAL A 21 -8.89 5.88 13.69
C VAL A 21 -7.47 6.43 13.69
N ILE A 22 -6.48 5.55 13.77
CA ILE A 22 -5.06 5.92 13.82
C ILE A 22 -4.47 5.83 12.43
N GLY A 23 -4.19 7.00 11.85
CA GLY A 23 -3.71 7.18 10.48
C GLY A 23 -4.78 7.77 9.56
N ALA A 24 -4.45 8.86 8.87
CA ALA A 24 -5.30 9.53 7.87
C ALA A 24 -4.83 9.19 6.43
N GLY A 25 -4.37 7.97 6.20
CA GLY A 25 -4.18 7.40 4.86
C GLY A 25 -5.51 6.95 4.25
N LEU A 26 -5.47 6.45 3.01
CA LEU A 26 -6.67 5.98 2.30
C LEU A 26 -7.51 5.01 3.13
N SER A 27 -6.88 3.99 3.73
CA SER A 27 -7.56 2.98 4.56
C SER A 27 -8.21 3.59 5.79
N GLY A 28 -7.53 4.51 6.49
CA GLY A 28 -8.05 5.16 7.68
C GLY A 28 -9.22 6.09 7.37
N LEU A 29 -9.11 6.89 6.32
CA LEU A 29 -10.18 7.79 5.89
C LEU A 29 -11.42 7.01 5.41
N SER A 30 -11.22 5.90 4.68
CA SER A 30 -12.31 5.02 4.24
C SER A 30 -13.00 4.35 5.43
N ALA A 31 -12.24 3.85 6.40
CA ALA A 31 -12.79 3.28 7.63
C ALA A 31 -13.56 4.34 8.43
N ALA A 32 -13.02 5.55 8.57
CA ALA A 32 -13.66 6.66 9.27
C ALA A 32 -15.00 7.05 8.63
N ARG A 33 -15.06 7.13 7.30
CA ARG A 33 -16.31 7.40 6.55
C ARG A 33 -17.35 6.33 6.78
N SER A 34 -16.95 5.06 6.69
CA SER A 34 -17.85 3.93 6.94
C SER A 34 -18.40 3.94 8.37
N LEU A 35 -17.54 4.18 9.35
CA LEU A 35 -17.94 4.26 10.76
C LEU A 35 -18.89 5.44 11.02
N LEU A 36 -18.59 6.61 10.46
CA LEU A 36 -19.46 7.79 10.56
C LEU A 36 -20.84 7.52 9.94
N ALA A 37 -20.88 6.91 8.76
CA ALA A 37 -22.12 6.55 8.08
C ALA A 37 -22.98 5.54 8.87
N ASN A 38 -22.34 4.73 9.73
CA ASN A 38 -23.02 3.80 10.64
C ASN A 38 -23.39 4.42 12.01
N GLY A 39 -23.31 5.75 12.14
CA GLY A 39 -23.79 6.48 13.32
C GLY A 39 -22.79 6.55 14.48
N HIS A 40 -21.51 6.26 14.26
CA HIS A 40 -20.47 6.40 15.27
C HIS A 40 -19.88 7.82 15.26
N LYS A 41 -19.41 8.26 16.42
CA LYS A 41 -18.55 9.44 16.53
C LYS A 41 -17.12 9.02 16.20
N VAL A 42 -16.51 9.64 15.20
CA VAL A 42 -15.18 9.23 14.71
C VAL A 42 -14.18 10.37 14.88
N ILE A 43 -13.00 10.04 15.39
CA ILE A 43 -11.85 10.93 15.52
C ILE A 43 -10.70 10.27 14.79
N VAL A 44 -10.14 10.95 13.78
CA VAL A 44 -8.96 10.48 13.05
C VAL A 44 -7.71 11.17 13.60
N LEU A 45 -6.72 10.40 14.05
CA LEU A 45 -5.44 10.90 14.55
C LEU A 45 -4.35 10.62 13.50
N GLU A 46 -3.73 11.67 13.00
CA GLU A 46 -2.65 11.58 12.01
C GLU A 46 -1.35 12.15 12.60
N ALA A 47 -0.27 11.40 12.42
CA ALA A 47 1.03 11.78 12.97
C ALA A 47 1.68 12.94 12.23
N ARG A 48 1.42 13.06 10.92
CA ARG A 48 1.96 14.13 10.05
C ARG A 48 1.07 15.36 10.09
N ASP A 49 1.54 16.42 9.49
CA ASP A 49 0.84 17.69 9.25
C ASP A 49 -0.07 17.65 8.02
N ARG A 50 -0.22 16.48 7.38
CA ARG A 50 -1.04 16.24 6.19
C ARG A 50 -1.75 14.89 6.23
N ILE A 51 -2.86 14.79 5.52
CA ILE A 51 -3.55 13.52 5.22
C ILE A 51 -2.91 12.79 4.04
N GLY A 52 -3.45 11.63 3.68
CA GLY A 52 -3.12 10.86 2.49
C GLY A 52 -2.11 9.73 2.71
N GLY A 53 -1.25 9.85 3.73
CA GLY A 53 -0.23 8.81 3.99
C GLY A 53 0.74 8.65 2.80
N ARG A 54 0.66 7.50 2.10
CA ARG A 54 1.45 7.19 0.89
C ARG A 54 0.88 7.82 -0.40
N ILE A 55 -0.29 8.43 -0.34
CA ILE A 55 -0.81 9.32 -1.37
C ILE A 55 -0.33 10.73 -1.02
N TRP A 56 0.49 11.30 -1.87
CA TRP A 56 1.03 12.64 -1.66
C TRP A 56 1.28 13.33 -3.00
N THR A 57 0.49 14.35 -3.28
CA THR A 57 0.62 15.19 -4.47
C THR A 57 1.37 16.46 -4.11
N SER A 58 2.52 16.69 -4.73
CA SER A 58 3.27 17.94 -4.64
C SER A 58 2.64 19.01 -5.54
N ARG A 59 2.54 20.22 -5.01
CA ARG A 59 2.11 21.41 -5.75
C ARG A 59 3.19 22.48 -5.75
N LEU A 60 4.45 22.03 -5.77
CA LEU A 60 5.60 22.93 -5.87
C LEU A 60 5.52 23.77 -7.16
N TRP A 61 5.01 23.17 -8.23
CA TRP A 61 4.67 23.87 -9.47
C TRP A 61 3.15 23.98 -9.56
N PRO A 62 2.58 25.21 -9.54
CA PRO A 62 1.13 25.42 -9.49
C PRO A 62 0.38 24.78 -10.66
N ASP A 63 0.99 24.77 -11.85
CA ASP A 63 0.38 24.27 -13.07
C ASP A 63 0.67 22.80 -13.34
N LEU A 64 1.49 22.15 -12.51
CA LEU A 64 1.90 20.77 -12.68
C LEU A 64 1.91 20.03 -11.32
N PRO A 65 0.75 19.60 -10.81
CA PRO A 65 0.69 18.73 -9.65
C PRO A 65 1.41 17.41 -9.95
N MET A 66 2.29 16.99 -9.04
CA MET A 66 3.09 15.77 -9.19
C MET A 66 2.83 14.83 -8.02
N ASP A 67 2.37 13.63 -8.32
CA ASP A 67 2.25 12.59 -7.32
C ASP A 67 3.64 12.03 -6.96
N LEU A 68 4.00 12.15 -5.67
CA LEU A 68 5.25 11.63 -5.11
C LEU A 68 5.06 10.27 -4.42
N GLY A 69 3.89 9.69 -4.54
CA GLY A 69 3.52 8.39 -4.01
C GLY A 69 2.65 7.65 -5.02
N ALA A 70 1.53 7.10 -4.58
CA ALA A 70 0.58 6.46 -5.49
C ALA A 70 0.09 7.45 -6.55
N SER A 71 0.12 7.03 -7.81
CA SER A 71 -0.18 7.88 -8.98
C SER A 71 -1.25 7.27 -9.89
N TRP A 72 -1.40 5.94 -9.91
CA TRP A 72 -2.28 5.23 -10.82
C TRP A 72 -3.41 4.48 -10.12
N ILE A 73 -4.52 4.31 -10.83
CA ILE A 73 -5.45 3.21 -10.63
C ILE A 73 -5.03 2.11 -11.61
N HIS A 74 -4.53 0.99 -11.11
CA HIS A 74 -4.17 -0.18 -11.91
C HIS A 74 -5.41 -1.05 -12.13
N GLY A 75 -5.85 -1.12 -13.41
CA GLY A 75 -7.10 -1.73 -13.80
C GLY A 75 -8.32 -0.99 -13.25
N VAL A 76 -9.15 -0.46 -14.13
CA VAL A 76 -10.29 0.41 -13.73
C VAL A 76 -11.62 -0.33 -13.61
N THR A 77 -11.70 -1.58 -14.10
CA THR A 77 -12.94 -2.36 -14.10
C THR A 77 -13.18 -2.96 -12.71
N ASP A 78 -14.32 -2.64 -12.13
CA ASP A 78 -14.71 -3.07 -10.77
C ASP A 78 -13.72 -2.68 -9.66
N ASN A 79 -12.84 -1.73 -9.94
CA ASN A 79 -11.90 -1.21 -8.95
C ASN A 79 -12.60 -0.16 -8.06
N PRO A 80 -12.60 -0.33 -6.72
CA PRO A 80 -13.26 0.60 -5.82
C PRO A 80 -12.68 2.02 -5.86
N LEU A 81 -11.41 2.19 -6.28
CA LEU A 81 -10.81 3.51 -6.47
C LEU A 81 -11.44 4.25 -7.66
N THR A 82 -11.91 3.53 -8.67
CA THR A 82 -12.65 4.13 -9.80
C THR A 82 -13.94 4.79 -9.32
N ALA A 83 -14.72 4.09 -8.50
CA ALA A 83 -15.94 4.64 -7.91
C ALA A 83 -15.67 5.86 -7.03
N LEU A 84 -14.64 5.80 -6.17
CA LEU A 84 -14.23 6.93 -5.33
C LEU A 84 -13.76 8.14 -6.16
N ALA A 85 -13.08 7.89 -7.28
CA ALA A 85 -12.66 8.96 -8.18
C ALA A 85 -13.85 9.64 -8.85
N ASP A 86 -14.88 8.87 -9.24
CA ASP A 86 -16.13 9.38 -9.78
C ASP A 86 -16.89 10.22 -8.74
N GLU A 87 -17.02 9.73 -7.52
CA GLU A 87 -17.64 10.46 -6.41
C GLU A 87 -16.89 11.76 -6.08
N ALA A 88 -15.55 11.74 -6.17
CA ALA A 88 -14.72 12.92 -5.96
C ALA A 88 -14.79 13.92 -7.14
N GLY A 89 -15.34 13.53 -8.29
CA GLY A 89 -15.29 14.30 -9.54
C GLY A 89 -13.86 14.43 -10.10
N ALA A 90 -12.97 13.50 -9.75
CA ALA A 90 -11.57 13.54 -10.14
C ALA A 90 -11.39 13.09 -11.60
N LYS A 91 -10.90 13.99 -12.45
CA LYS A 91 -10.58 13.67 -13.84
C LYS A 91 -9.41 12.69 -13.91
N ARG A 92 -9.50 11.74 -14.85
CA ARG A 92 -8.49 10.72 -15.10
C ARG A 92 -8.06 10.71 -16.56
N LEU A 93 -6.83 10.29 -16.80
CA LEU A 93 -6.28 10.03 -18.13
C LEU A 93 -5.84 8.58 -18.21
N SER A 94 -6.20 7.91 -19.29
CA SER A 94 -5.72 6.57 -19.59
C SER A 94 -4.24 6.62 -19.95
N THR A 95 -3.49 5.64 -19.48
CA THR A 95 -2.06 5.44 -19.74
C THR A 95 -1.83 4.04 -20.28
N SER A 96 -0.75 3.86 -21.02
CA SER A 96 -0.31 2.54 -21.52
C SER A 96 1.21 2.44 -21.38
N TYR A 97 1.68 1.32 -20.85
CA TYR A 97 3.08 0.97 -20.83
C TYR A 97 3.62 0.54 -22.20
N ASP A 98 2.72 0.22 -23.15
CA ASP A 98 3.09 -0.16 -24.52
C ASP A 98 3.65 1.02 -25.33
N SER A 99 3.49 2.24 -24.82
CA SER A 99 4.00 3.47 -25.44
C SER A 99 5.41 3.86 -24.95
N ALA A 100 6.10 2.95 -24.28
CA ALA A 100 7.46 3.20 -23.80
C ALA A 100 8.48 3.13 -24.94
N MET A 101 9.47 4.02 -24.92
CA MET A 101 10.65 3.95 -25.80
C MET A 101 11.91 3.80 -24.97
N ALA A 102 12.89 3.08 -25.50
CA ALA A 102 14.21 2.97 -24.90
C ALA A 102 15.19 3.88 -25.65
N LEU A 103 15.94 4.69 -24.91
CA LEU A 103 17.00 5.54 -25.46
C LEU A 103 18.35 5.08 -24.93
N ASP A 104 19.38 5.16 -25.76
CA ASP A 104 20.75 4.97 -25.33
C ASP A 104 21.34 6.23 -24.67
N ALA A 105 22.60 6.17 -24.27
CA ALA A 105 23.27 7.30 -23.62
C ALA A 105 23.48 8.52 -24.54
N SER A 106 23.35 8.36 -25.87
CA SER A 106 23.41 9.46 -26.84
C SER A 106 22.05 10.08 -27.12
N GLY A 107 20.94 9.46 -26.61
CA GLY A 107 19.56 9.86 -26.85
C GLY A 107 18.96 9.24 -28.11
N GLU A 108 19.66 8.31 -28.76
CA GLU A 108 19.12 7.57 -29.91
C GLU A 108 18.18 6.45 -29.44
N GLU A 109 17.09 6.26 -30.18
CA GLU A 109 16.13 5.21 -29.91
C GLU A 109 16.72 3.83 -30.21
N ILE A 110 16.55 2.89 -29.28
CA ILE A 110 17.04 1.52 -29.40
C ILE A 110 15.93 0.52 -29.15
N ASP A 111 15.92 -0.56 -29.95
CA ASP A 111 15.02 -1.68 -29.71
C ASP A 111 15.62 -2.65 -28.69
N LEU A 112 15.00 -2.72 -27.52
CA LEU A 112 15.33 -3.65 -26.44
C LEU A 112 14.24 -4.70 -26.19
N GLU A 113 13.14 -4.69 -26.91
CA GLU A 113 11.97 -5.53 -26.63
C GLU A 113 12.33 -7.01 -26.47
N SER A 114 12.99 -7.59 -27.48
CA SER A 114 13.40 -9.01 -27.45
C SER A 114 14.42 -9.33 -26.36
N GLN A 115 15.22 -8.35 -25.95
CA GLN A 115 16.22 -8.52 -24.90
C GLN A 115 15.59 -8.44 -23.51
N LEU A 116 14.64 -7.55 -23.32
CA LEU A 116 13.86 -7.41 -22.07
C LEU A 116 12.96 -8.63 -21.87
N GLU A 117 12.33 -9.15 -22.93
CA GLU A 117 11.55 -10.39 -22.85
C GLU A 117 12.42 -11.59 -22.43
N ARG A 118 13.65 -11.72 -22.94
CA ARG A 118 14.59 -12.75 -22.47
C ARG A 118 15.00 -12.56 -21.01
N ALA A 119 15.14 -11.32 -20.55
CA ALA A 119 15.43 -11.01 -19.16
C ALA A 119 14.25 -11.40 -18.26
N ALA A 120 13.04 -11.03 -18.64
CA ALA A 120 11.79 -11.41 -17.96
C ALA A 120 11.62 -12.94 -17.90
N ALA A 121 11.87 -13.64 -19.01
CA ALA A 121 11.78 -15.11 -19.06
C ALA A 121 12.79 -15.79 -18.11
N LEU A 122 14.01 -15.23 -17.96
CA LEU A 122 14.96 -15.72 -16.98
C LEU A 122 14.41 -15.58 -15.56
N VAL A 123 13.86 -14.43 -15.21
CA VAL A 123 13.29 -14.17 -13.89
C VAL A 123 12.11 -15.09 -13.62
N ARG A 124 11.15 -15.20 -14.55
CA ARG A 124 10.00 -16.11 -14.43
C ARG A 124 10.45 -17.55 -14.19
N LYS A 125 11.47 -18.02 -14.92
CA LYS A 125 12.01 -19.37 -14.76
C LYS A 125 12.68 -19.59 -13.41
N ALA A 126 13.41 -18.60 -12.92
CA ALA A 126 14.05 -18.63 -11.59
C ALA A 126 13.00 -18.68 -10.47
N ARG A 127 11.95 -17.87 -10.58
CA ARG A 127 10.82 -17.89 -9.63
C ARG A 127 10.10 -19.24 -9.64
N LYS A 128 9.73 -19.75 -10.81
CA LYS A 128 9.06 -21.06 -10.91
C LYS A 128 9.89 -22.17 -10.27
N ALA A 129 11.21 -22.16 -10.42
CA ALA A 129 12.08 -23.13 -9.77
C ALA A 129 12.19 -22.92 -8.25
N ALA A 130 11.85 -21.74 -7.75
CA ALA A 130 11.79 -21.43 -6.32
C ALA A 130 10.47 -21.91 -5.69
N ASP A 131 9.36 -21.91 -6.44
CA ASP A 131 8.04 -22.38 -5.97
C ASP A 131 8.06 -23.85 -5.57
N ASP A 132 8.90 -24.65 -6.21
CA ASP A 132 9.04 -26.11 -5.95
C ASP A 132 9.89 -26.40 -4.69
N ARG A 133 10.38 -25.38 -3.96
CA ARG A 133 11.22 -25.55 -2.78
C ARG A 133 10.40 -25.63 -1.49
N GLU A 134 10.94 -26.30 -0.49
CA GLU A 134 10.32 -26.43 0.84
C GLU A 134 10.39 -25.14 1.67
N GLN A 135 11.28 -24.22 1.33
CA GLN A 135 11.50 -22.96 2.04
C GLN A 135 11.50 -21.79 1.07
N ASP A 136 10.87 -20.71 1.51
CA ASP A 136 10.91 -19.44 0.79
C ASP A 136 12.35 -18.91 0.68
N GLN A 137 12.60 -18.19 -0.39
CA GLN A 137 13.88 -17.53 -0.63
C GLN A 137 13.67 -16.15 -1.25
N SER A 138 14.73 -15.34 -1.23
CA SER A 138 14.68 -14.05 -1.90
C SER A 138 14.67 -14.18 -3.42
N LEU A 139 14.09 -13.19 -4.11
CA LEU A 139 14.15 -13.11 -5.57
C LEU A 139 15.62 -13.08 -6.05
N ALA A 140 16.51 -12.42 -5.29
CA ALA A 140 17.94 -12.38 -5.57
C ALA A 140 18.57 -13.79 -5.53
N ASP A 141 18.27 -14.59 -4.50
CA ASP A 141 18.83 -15.93 -4.37
C ASP A 141 18.30 -16.87 -5.47
N ALA A 142 17.01 -16.76 -5.79
CA ALA A 142 16.42 -17.52 -6.89
C ALA A 142 17.12 -17.22 -8.23
N ILE A 143 17.29 -15.95 -8.55
CA ILE A 143 17.97 -15.53 -9.79
C ILE A 143 19.44 -15.94 -9.78
N ASN A 144 20.19 -15.61 -8.71
CA ASN A 144 21.63 -15.86 -8.62
C ASN A 144 21.98 -17.36 -8.66
N SER A 145 21.12 -18.22 -8.13
CA SER A 145 21.31 -19.67 -8.16
C SER A 145 20.97 -20.29 -9.52
N SER A 146 20.23 -19.58 -10.38
CA SER A 146 19.74 -20.13 -11.66
C SER A 146 20.88 -20.41 -12.66
N PRO A 147 20.80 -21.53 -13.42
CA PRO A 147 21.78 -21.82 -14.45
C PRO A 147 21.87 -20.75 -15.55
N GLN A 148 20.77 -20.08 -15.84
CA GLN A 148 20.71 -19.00 -16.84
C GLN A 148 21.51 -17.79 -16.41
N TRP A 149 21.36 -17.36 -15.14
CA TRP A 149 22.14 -16.25 -14.59
C TRP A 149 23.65 -16.55 -14.56
N LYS A 150 24.02 -17.75 -14.17
CA LYS A 150 25.43 -18.17 -14.13
C LYS A 150 26.11 -18.06 -15.49
N LYS A 151 25.37 -18.32 -16.56
CA LYS A 151 25.84 -18.23 -17.95
C LYS A 151 25.65 -16.86 -18.58
N ALA A 152 24.92 -15.95 -17.94
CA ALA A 152 24.58 -14.64 -18.50
C ALA A 152 25.82 -13.73 -18.59
N THR A 153 25.93 -13.04 -19.72
CA THR A 153 26.93 -11.99 -19.93
C THR A 153 26.67 -10.79 -19.03
N PRO A 154 27.65 -9.90 -18.81
CA PRO A 154 27.44 -8.66 -18.05
C PRO A 154 26.30 -7.79 -18.62
N ALA A 155 26.13 -7.72 -19.93
CA ALA A 155 25.06 -6.98 -20.59
C ALA A 155 23.69 -7.61 -20.27
N GLN A 156 23.56 -8.93 -20.38
CA GLN A 156 22.32 -9.64 -20.03
C GLN A 156 21.97 -9.49 -18.55
N ARG A 157 22.96 -9.52 -17.66
CA ARG A 157 22.74 -9.28 -16.22
C ARG A 157 22.22 -7.87 -15.93
N ARG A 158 22.71 -6.85 -16.66
CA ARG A 158 22.18 -5.49 -16.54
C ARG A 158 20.71 -5.42 -16.94
N LEU A 159 20.31 -6.08 -18.03
CA LEU A 159 18.89 -6.13 -18.46
C LEU A 159 18.00 -6.88 -17.46
N VAL A 160 18.48 -7.99 -16.88
CA VAL A 160 17.76 -8.67 -15.79
C VAL A 160 17.60 -7.75 -14.59
N ARG A 161 18.66 -7.04 -14.19
CA ARG A 161 18.58 -6.06 -13.08
C ARG A 161 17.62 -4.92 -13.40
N HIS A 162 17.63 -4.40 -14.62
CA HIS A 162 16.69 -3.39 -15.07
C HIS A 162 15.24 -3.89 -14.99
N HIS A 163 14.96 -5.10 -15.49
CA HIS A 163 13.64 -5.71 -15.39
C HIS A 163 13.23 -5.92 -13.93
N VAL A 164 14.12 -6.46 -13.08
CA VAL A 164 13.83 -6.64 -11.64
C VAL A 164 13.52 -5.31 -10.97
N ASN A 165 14.28 -4.26 -11.27
CA ASN A 165 14.06 -2.94 -10.70
C ASN A 165 12.68 -2.37 -11.09
N GLY A 166 12.33 -2.40 -12.37
CA GLY A 166 11.06 -1.85 -12.85
C GLY A 166 9.82 -2.68 -12.46
N SER A 167 9.93 -4.02 -12.49
CA SER A 167 8.77 -4.91 -12.33
C SER A 167 8.58 -5.43 -10.91
N TYR A 168 9.60 -5.35 -10.04
CA TYR A 168 9.51 -5.88 -8.68
C TYR A 168 9.92 -4.87 -7.62
N GLU A 169 11.13 -4.27 -7.71
CA GLU A 169 11.59 -3.35 -6.68
C GLU A 169 10.73 -2.07 -6.64
N ALA A 170 10.37 -1.53 -7.80
CA ALA A 170 9.48 -0.35 -7.89
C ALA A 170 8.06 -0.68 -7.46
N GLU A 171 7.52 -1.84 -7.86
CA GLU A 171 6.16 -2.29 -7.54
C GLU A 171 5.97 -2.51 -6.03
N TYR A 172 6.90 -3.24 -5.40
CA TYR A 172 6.77 -3.62 -3.99
C TYR A 172 7.48 -2.68 -3.02
N GLY A 173 8.24 -1.70 -3.52
CA GLY A 173 9.05 -0.79 -2.69
C GLY A 173 10.08 -1.53 -1.84
N SER A 174 10.63 -2.63 -2.35
CA SER A 174 11.54 -3.53 -1.63
C SER A 174 12.74 -3.88 -2.49
N ASP A 175 13.91 -4.03 -1.88
CA ASP A 175 15.08 -4.58 -2.56
C ASP A 175 14.80 -6.06 -2.94
N TRP A 176 15.28 -6.50 -4.08
CA TRP A 176 15.10 -7.88 -4.56
C TRP A 176 15.69 -8.94 -3.62
N ARG A 177 16.61 -8.53 -2.72
CA ARG A 177 17.19 -9.40 -1.68
C ARG A 177 16.23 -9.69 -0.53
N ASP A 178 15.20 -8.83 -0.37
CA ASP A 178 14.20 -8.93 0.68
C ASP A 178 12.83 -9.38 0.13
N ALA A 179 12.68 -9.40 -1.20
CA ALA A 179 11.45 -9.79 -1.86
C ALA A 179 11.28 -11.32 -1.85
N SER A 180 10.20 -11.82 -1.23
CA SER A 180 9.83 -13.24 -1.16
C SER A 180 9.40 -13.77 -2.52
N THR A 181 9.97 -14.90 -2.99
CA THR A 181 9.52 -15.50 -4.26
C THR A 181 8.10 -16.06 -4.18
N TRP A 182 7.62 -16.48 -3.01
CA TRP A 182 6.29 -17.05 -2.83
C TRP A 182 5.17 -16.00 -2.76
N ASN A 183 5.49 -14.79 -2.30
CA ASN A 183 4.48 -13.77 -2.02
C ASN A 183 4.43 -12.62 -3.05
N ILE A 184 5.32 -12.62 -4.04
CA ILE A 184 5.25 -11.71 -5.18
C ILE A 184 4.08 -12.12 -6.08
N ASP A 185 3.32 -11.16 -6.61
CA ASP A 185 2.18 -11.35 -7.53
C ASP A 185 1.07 -12.25 -6.95
N SER A 186 0.92 -12.27 -5.62
CA SER A 186 -0.10 -13.07 -4.94
C SER A 186 -1.46 -12.37 -4.86
N SER A 187 -1.56 -11.09 -5.20
CA SER A 187 -2.80 -10.31 -5.17
C SER A 187 -3.57 -10.46 -6.49
N LYS A 188 -4.91 -10.34 -6.38
CA LYS A 188 -5.77 -10.27 -7.55
C LYS A 188 -5.64 -8.89 -8.20
N GLU A 189 -5.38 -8.88 -9.49
CA GLU A 189 -5.39 -7.67 -10.31
C GLU A 189 -6.82 -7.32 -10.74
N PHE A 190 -7.06 -6.03 -10.98
CA PHE A 190 -8.30 -5.55 -11.59
C PHE A 190 -8.12 -5.48 -13.10
N ASP A 191 -9.20 -5.74 -13.84
CA ASP A 191 -9.21 -5.66 -15.29
C ASP A 191 -9.31 -4.21 -15.79
N GLY A 192 -9.04 -4.01 -17.08
CA GLY A 192 -9.10 -2.71 -17.75
C GLY A 192 -7.75 -2.01 -17.78
N GLY A 193 -7.71 -0.85 -18.43
CA GLY A 193 -6.50 -0.05 -18.55
C GLY A 193 -6.18 0.73 -17.29
N ASP A 194 -4.96 1.23 -17.22
CA ASP A 194 -4.47 2.05 -16.11
C ASP A 194 -4.83 3.53 -16.32
N GLN A 195 -5.11 4.23 -15.24
CA GLN A 195 -5.42 5.66 -15.27
C GLN A 195 -4.65 6.43 -14.21
N LEU A 196 -4.20 7.63 -14.56
CA LEU A 196 -3.59 8.60 -13.65
C LEU A 196 -4.47 9.83 -13.45
N PHE A 197 -4.13 10.65 -12.46
CA PHE A 197 -4.86 11.85 -12.07
C PHE A 197 -4.07 13.11 -12.41
N PRO A 198 -4.42 13.85 -13.47
CA PRO A 198 -3.69 15.08 -13.83
C PRO A 198 -3.69 16.16 -12.75
N ALA A 199 -4.70 16.19 -11.89
CA ALA A 199 -4.78 17.12 -10.77
C ALA A 199 -4.30 16.53 -9.42
N GLY A 200 -3.71 15.34 -9.45
CA GLY A 200 -3.18 14.62 -8.31
C GLY A 200 -4.11 13.58 -7.71
N PHE A 201 -3.54 12.50 -7.24
CA PHE A 201 -4.28 11.39 -6.60
C PHE A 201 -4.90 11.79 -5.25
N ASP A 202 -4.35 12.81 -4.59
CA ASP A 202 -4.82 13.29 -3.28
C ASP A 202 -6.25 13.82 -3.28
N GLN A 203 -6.85 14.11 -4.44
CA GLN A 203 -8.26 14.47 -4.57
C GLN A 203 -9.17 13.42 -3.92
N ILE A 204 -8.83 12.13 -4.02
CA ILE A 204 -9.59 11.03 -3.38
C ILE A 204 -9.51 11.13 -1.86
N THR A 205 -8.32 11.33 -1.30
CA THR A 205 -8.15 11.42 0.16
C THR A 205 -8.79 12.68 0.74
N HIS A 206 -8.72 13.80 0.01
CA HIS A 206 -9.43 15.02 0.39
C HIS A 206 -10.95 14.84 0.33
N HIS A 207 -11.48 14.12 -0.67
CA HIS A 207 -12.89 13.78 -0.74
C HIS A 207 -13.32 12.95 0.48
N LEU A 208 -12.59 11.91 0.81
CA LEU A 208 -12.88 11.05 1.97
C LEU A 208 -12.79 11.80 3.30
N ALA A 209 -11.92 12.78 3.43
CA ALA A 209 -11.73 13.53 4.66
C ALA A 209 -12.84 14.57 4.94
N ARG A 210 -13.67 14.90 3.97
CA ARG A 210 -14.72 15.92 4.13
C ARG A 210 -15.66 15.58 5.28
N GLY A 211 -15.81 16.49 6.24
CA GLY A 211 -16.71 16.33 7.38
C GLY A 211 -16.24 15.36 8.46
N LEU A 212 -15.03 14.82 8.38
CA LEU A 212 -14.40 14.04 9.44
C LEU A 212 -13.65 14.95 10.43
N ASP A 213 -13.64 14.58 11.72
CA ASP A 213 -12.75 15.18 12.74
C ASP A 213 -11.35 14.59 12.55
N VAL A 214 -10.54 15.22 11.67
CA VAL A 214 -9.15 14.81 11.42
C VAL A 214 -8.21 15.72 12.20
N ARG A 215 -7.43 15.14 13.08
CA ARG A 215 -6.45 15.84 13.92
C ARG A 215 -5.04 15.52 13.44
N LEU A 216 -4.43 16.46 12.77
CA LEU A 216 -3.06 16.39 12.27
C LEU A 216 -2.03 16.63 13.37
N SER A 217 -0.79 16.25 13.13
CA SER A 217 0.33 16.41 14.08
C SER A 217 0.05 15.80 15.45
N GLN A 218 -0.70 14.67 15.45
CA GLN A 218 -1.06 13.90 16.64
C GLN A 218 -0.44 12.49 16.58
N PRO A 219 0.89 12.35 16.71
CA PRO A 219 1.53 11.05 16.65
C PRO A 219 1.18 10.23 17.89
N VAL A 220 0.43 9.13 17.67
CA VAL A 220 0.10 8.20 18.74
C VAL A 220 1.34 7.40 19.11
N SER A 221 1.66 7.37 20.40
CA SER A 221 2.82 6.63 20.93
C SER A 221 2.45 5.34 21.66
N ARG A 222 1.21 5.27 22.20
CA ARG A 222 0.76 4.08 22.95
C ARG A 222 -0.74 3.89 22.88
N ILE A 223 -1.17 2.64 22.83
CA ILE A 223 -2.56 2.20 22.86
C ILE A 223 -2.75 1.14 23.94
N ASP A 224 -3.57 1.44 24.94
CA ASP A 224 -3.87 0.55 26.05
C ASP A 224 -5.37 0.20 26.07
N PRO A 225 -5.76 -1.05 25.84
CA PRO A 225 -7.10 -1.52 26.15
C PRO A 225 -7.39 -1.38 27.65
N THR A 226 -8.59 -0.96 27.99
CA THR A 226 -9.05 -0.81 29.36
C THR A 226 -10.37 -1.57 29.56
N ALA A 227 -10.85 -1.69 30.80
CA ALA A 227 -12.16 -2.30 31.07
C ALA A 227 -13.33 -1.55 30.38
N HIS A 228 -13.18 -0.28 30.07
CA HIS A 228 -14.23 0.59 29.55
C HIS A 228 -13.91 1.20 28.17
N GLY A 229 -12.99 0.59 27.40
CA GLY A 229 -12.62 1.06 26.06
C GLY A 229 -11.12 1.08 25.83
N VAL A 230 -10.62 2.13 25.16
CA VAL A 230 -9.23 2.24 24.76
C VAL A 230 -8.67 3.60 25.19
N LYS A 231 -7.54 3.57 25.88
CA LYS A 231 -6.75 4.74 26.19
C LYS A 231 -5.66 4.92 25.14
N ILE A 232 -5.64 6.05 24.49
CA ILE A 232 -4.68 6.41 23.45
C ILE A 232 -3.79 7.52 24.00
N THR A 233 -2.49 7.31 23.99
CA THR A 233 -1.50 8.32 24.40
C THR A 233 -0.85 8.90 23.15
N ILE A 234 -0.92 10.23 23.02
CA ILE A 234 -0.28 10.99 21.95
C ILE A 234 1.11 11.40 22.44
N ARG A 235 2.07 11.46 21.54
CA ARG A 235 3.42 11.94 21.88
C ARG A 235 3.31 13.37 22.44
N GLY A 236 3.98 13.63 23.57
CA GLY A 236 3.79 14.88 24.32
C GLY A 236 2.84 14.75 25.51
N GLY A 237 2.23 13.56 25.72
CA GLY A 237 1.53 13.20 26.96
C GLY A 237 0.01 13.40 26.93
N ALA A 238 -0.56 13.98 25.89
CA ALA A 238 -2.01 14.08 25.76
C ALA A 238 -2.66 12.71 25.67
N ILE A 239 -3.81 12.57 26.34
CA ILE A 239 -4.55 11.29 26.43
C ILE A 239 -5.94 11.49 25.81
N LEU A 240 -6.33 10.53 24.97
CA LEU A 240 -7.68 10.40 24.44
C LEU A 240 -8.28 9.06 24.91
N GLN A 241 -9.50 9.11 25.46
CA GLN A 241 -10.27 7.89 25.79
C GLN A 241 -11.41 7.73 24.80
N VAL A 242 -11.54 6.53 24.25
CA VAL A 242 -12.55 6.16 23.25
C VAL A 242 -13.07 4.75 23.53
N ASP A 243 -14.21 4.40 22.92
CA ASP A 243 -14.77 3.05 23.06
C ASP A 243 -13.98 2.01 22.27
N ARG A 244 -13.47 2.41 21.08
CA ARG A 244 -12.73 1.53 20.16
C ARG A 244 -11.62 2.29 19.44
N ALA A 245 -10.63 1.53 18.94
CA ALA A 245 -9.61 2.06 18.06
C ALA A 245 -9.44 1.19 16.81
N VAL A 246 -9.27 1.83 15.66
CA VAL A 246 -8.91 1.19 14.38
C VAL A 246 -7.52 1.68 14.02
N ILE A 247 -6.59 0.75 13.78
CA ILE A 247 -5.19 1.06 13.50
C ILE A 247 -4.94 0.81 12.01
N THR A 248 -4.55 1.85 11.29
CA THR A 248 -4.32 1.80 9.83
C THR A 248 -2.94 2.29 9.43
N ILE A 249 -2.00 2.31 10.38
CA ILE A 249 -0.62 2.72 10.12
C ILE A 249 0.12 1.65 9.30
N PRO A 250 1.14 2.03 8.51
CA PRO A 250 1.91 1.08 7.71
C PRO A 250 2.59 0.00 8.55
N LEU A 251 2.71 -1.22 7.99
CA LEU A 251 3.36 -2.35 8.64
C LEU A 251 4.78 -2.01 9.12
N GLY A 252 5.58 -1.32 8.29
CA GLY A 252 6.94 -0.91 8.67
C GLY A 252 6.99 0.02 9.89
N VAL A 253 5.94 0.83 10.12
CA VAL A 253 5.84 1.66 11.32
C VAL A 253 5.54 0.80 12.56
N LEU A 254 4.70 -0.24 12.40
CA LEU A 254 4.44 -1.22 13.45
C LEU A 254 5.71 -2.01 13.80
N GLN A 255 6.41 -2.52 12.80
CA GLN A 255 7.66 -3.28 12.97
C GLN A 255 8.78 -2.44 13.60
N ALA A 256 8.81 -1.14 13.36
CA ALA A 256 9.77 -0.22 13.99
C ALA A 256 9.51 0.02 15.48
N GLY A 257 8.43 -0.54 16.07
CA GLY A 257 8.11 -0.44 17.48
C GLY A 257 7.83 0.97 18.01
N GLN A 258 7.55 1.93 17.11
CA GLN A 258 7.28 3.32 17.50
C GLN A 258 5.91 3.50 18.15
N LEU A 259 4.98 2.59 17.88
CA LEU A 259 3.68 2.50 18.52
C LEU A 259 3.71 1.35 19.53
N GLN A 260 3.60 1.67 20.80
CA GLN A 260 3.55 0.67 21.87
C GLN A 260 2.12 0.20 22.12
N PHE A 261 1.97 -1.08 22.44
CA PHE A 261 0.72 -1.69 22.85
C PHE A 261 0.76 -2.09 24.31
N GLY A 262 -0.36 -1.94 25.03
CA GLY A 262 -0.50 -2.42 26.39
C GLY A 262 -0.33 -3.96 26.46
N GLU A 263 0.03 -4.49 27.62
CA GLU A 263 0.35 -5.91 27.86
C GLU A 263 -0.70 -6.90 27.31
N THR A 264 -1.97 -6.52 27.32
CA THR A 264 -3.06 -7.37 26.81
C THR A 264 -2.93 -7.63 25.31
N LEU A 265 -2.49 -6.64 24.52
CA LEU A 265 -2.28 -6.78 23.06
C LEU A 265 -0.92 -7.41 22.77
N ALA A 266 0.10 -7.12 23.57
CA ALA A 266 1.40 -7.75 23.45
C ALA A 266 1.33 -9.29 23.60
N ARG A 267 0.43 -9.80 24.46
CA ARG A 267 0.17 -11.26 24.60
C ARG A 267 -0.47 -11.89 23.34
N LEU A 268 -1.02 -11.12 22.43
CA LEU A 268 -1.57 -11.58 21.14
C LEU A 268 -0.52 -11.57 20.01
N GLY A 269 0.77 -11.38 20.35
CA GLY A 269 1.87 -11.36 19.37
C GLY A 269 1.97 -10.06 18.56
N LEU A 270 1.32 -9.00 19.01
CA LEU A 270 1.46 -7.66 18.45
C LEU A 270 2.57 -6.92 19.23
N HIS A 271 3.81 -7.19 18.85
CA HIS A 271 5.01 -6.54 19.39
C HIS A 271 5.47 -5.41 18.51
#